data_feeda42313896e04d55fe52c68b3bb6d
#
_entry.id   feeda42313896e04d55fe52c68b3bb6d
#
_cell.length_a   1.000
_cell.length_b   1.000
_cell.length_c   1.000
_cell.angle_alpha   90.00
_cell.angle_beta   90.00
_cell.angle_gamma   90.00
#
_symmetry.space_group_name_H-M   'P 1'
#
loop_
_entity.id
_entity.type
_entity.pdbx_description
1 polymer ?
#
loop_
_entity_poly.entity_id
_entity_poly.type
_entity_poly.pdbx_seq_one_letter_code
_entity_poly.pdbx_strand_id
1 'polypeptide(L)'
;MNCLLCGQTTKSELTFSSLFLLKDDCSYLCSACASSFEKIGEKYCPNCMKTDMSTKCQDCKLWCKEGIRVDHKAIFTYNQAMKDFFSRYKFDGDFLLRKVFASVLAEELKKYRGYQFVLIPLSPERLLERGFNQVEGLVE
;
A
#
# COMPACT_ATOMS: atom_id res chain seq x y z
N MET A 1 -5.66 -18.44 11.26
CA MET A 1 -5.18 -18.09 9.90
C MET A 1 -3.67 -17.93 9.95
N ASN A 2 -2.96 -18.15 8.86
CA ASN A 2 -1.51 -17.94 8.84
C ASN A 2 -1.17 -16.56 8.25
N CYS A 3 -0.16 -15.92 8.84
CA CYS A 3 0.37 -14.66 8.32
C CYS A 3 0.91 -14.84 6.91
N LEU A 4 0.46 -14.01 5.96
CA LEU A 4 0.88 -14.11 4.56
C LEU A 4 2.37 -13.78 4.34
N LEU A 5 3.01 -13.09 5.28
CA LEU A 5 4.43 -12.74 5.15
C LEU A 5 5.38 -13.78 5.79
N CYS A 6 5.12 -14.17 7.02
CA CYS A 6 6.04 -15.06 7.75
C CYS A 6 5.53 -16.50 7.96
N GLY A 7 4.29 -16.79 7.56
CA GLY A 7 3.67 -18.11 7.71
C GLY A 7 3.25 -18.46 9.15
N GLN A 8 3.58 -17.65 10.14
CA GLN A 8 3.21 -17.92 11.53
C GLN A 8 1.70 -17.86 11.73
N THR A 9 1.17 -18.71 12.60
CA THR A 9 -0.25 -18.71 12.94
C THR A 9 -0.62 -17.40 13.63
N THR A 10 -1.53 -16.64 13.03
CA THR A 10 -2.12 -15.47 13.66
C THR A 10 -3.22 -15.95 14.58
N LYS A 11 -3.16 -15.58 15.86
CA LYS A 11 -4.30 -15.75 16.76
C LYS A 11 -5.35 -14.71 16.32
N SER A 12 -6.36 -15.13 15.59
CA SER A 12 -7.58 -14.34 15.47
C SER A 12 -8.27 -14.44 16.84
N GLU A 13 -8.22 -13.40 17.62
CA GLU A 13 -9.17 -13.29 18.74
C GLU A 13 -10.53 -13.09 18.08
N LEU A 14 -11.29 -14.16 18.02
CA LEU A 14 -12.71 -14.10 17.69
C LEU A 14 -13.39 -13.33 18.81
N THR A 15 -13.46 -12.03 18.67
CA THR A 15 -14.27 -11.22 19.57
C THR A 15 -15.74 -11.42 19.19
N PHE A 16 -16.61 -11.47 20.17
CA PHE A 16 -18.06 -11.62 19.97
C PHE A 16 -18.60 -10.56 18.98
N SER A 17 -17.98 -9.40 18.93
CA SER A 17 -18.30 -8.31 18.00
C SER A 17 -17.97 -8.66 16.54
N SER A 18 -16.93 -9.43 16.25
CA SER A 18 -16.57 -9.82 14.88
C SER A 18 -17.53 -10.84 14.28
N LEU A 19 -18.17 -11.67 15.14
CA LEU A 19 -19.15 -12.66 14.74
C LEU A 19 -20.49 -12.03 14.29
N PHE A 20 -20.91 -10.92 14.92
CA PHE A 20 -22.19 -10.29 14.65
C PHE A 20 -22.14 -9.14 13.62
N LEU A 21 -21.00 -8.49 13.46
CA LEU A 21 -20.90 -7.29 12.60
C LEU A 21 -20.40 -7.59 11.18
N LEU A 22 -20.16 -8.86 10.83
CA LEU A 22 -19.64 -9.27 9.50
C LEU A 22 -18.45 -8.39 9.05
N LYS A 23 -17.72 -7.80 10.00
CA LYS A 23 -16.46 -7.18 9.71
C LYS A 23 -15.44 -8.30 9.58
N ASP A 24 -15.00 -8.53 8.37
CA ASP A 24 -13.81 -9.35 8.08
C ASP A 24 -12.58 -8.64 8.69
N ASP A 25 -12.43 -8.72 10.01
CA ASP A 25 -11.19 -8.39 10.72
C ASP A 25 -10.15 -9.52 10.47
N CYS A 26 -10.09 -10.00 9.24
CA CYS A 26 -9.08 -10.94 8.82
C CYS A 26 -7.76 -10.18 8.69
N SER A 27 -7.04 -10.07 9.82
CA SER A 27 -5.66 -9.62 9.77
C SER A 27 -4.83 -10.65 9.01
N TYR A 28 -4.49 -10.35 7.77
CA TYR A 28 -3.62 -11.18 6.94
C TYR A 28 -2.16 -11.18 7.41
N LEU A 29 -1.84 -10.37 8.42
CA LEU A 29 -0.53 -10.23 9.01
C LEU A 29 -0.57 -10.52 10.52
N CYS A 30 0.50 -11.11 11.05
CA CYS A 30 0.75 -11.09 12.48
C CYS A 30 1.18 -9.68 12.92
N SER A 31 1.08 -9.39 14.23
CA SER A 31 1.43 -8.07 14.78
C SER A 31 2.86 -7.65 14.47
N ALA A 32 3.82 -8.58 14.52
CA ALA A 32 5.22 -8.32 14.20
C ALA A 32 5.41 -7.91 12.74
N CYS A 33 4.78 -8.60 11.78
CA CYS A 33 4.84 -8.22 10.37
C CYS A 33 4.08 -6.92 10.09
N ALA A 34 2.95 -6.69 10.74
CA ALA A 34 2.20 -5.45 10.59
C ALA A 34 3.00 -4.22 11.08
N SER A 35 3.69 -4.35 12.23
CA SER A 35 4.50 -3.27 12.80
C SER A 35 5.80 -2.98 12.03
N SER A 36 6.23 -3.87 11.13
CA SER A 36 7.40 -3.61 10.27
C SER A 36 7.14 -2.59 9.16
N PHE A 37 5.86 -2.33 8.83
CA PHE A 37 5.47 -1.32 7.86
C PHE A 37 5.28 0.03 8.55
N GLU A 38 6.13 0.98 8.23
CA GLU A 38 6.10 2.31 8.81
C GLU A 38 5.16 3.23 8.02
N LYS A 39 4.19 3.82 8.69
CA LYS A 39 3.38 4.89 8.09
C LYS A 39 4.19 6.16 7.97
N ILE A 40 3.88 6.97 6.96
CA ILE A 40 4.46 8.30 6.84
C ILE A 40 4.05 9.13 8.06
N GLY A 41 5.05 9.66 8.77
CA GLY A 41 4.87 10.48 9.95
C GLY A 41 4.36 11.89 9.62
N GLU A 42 4.37 12.79 10.60
CA GLU A 42 3.83 14.14 10.46
C GLU A 42 4.72 15.08 9.63
N LYS A 43 6.02 14.76 9.52
CA LYS A 43 7.00 15.58 8.79
C LYS A 43 7.22 15.03 7.38
N TYR A 44 6.59 15.66 6.41
CA TYR A 44 6.74 15.28 5.00
C TYR A 44 6.58 16.48 4.07
N CYS A 45 7.09 16.35 2.86
CA CYS A 45 6.87 17.34 1.80
C CYS A 45 5.39 17.41 1.43
N PRO A 46 4.74 18.59 1.48
CA PRO A 46 3.29 18.70 1.23
C PRO A 46 2.86 18.33 -0.19
N ASN A 47 3.81 18.26 -1.13
CA ASN A 47 3.53 17.94 -2.53
C ASN A 47 3.74 16.46 -2.88
N CYS A 48 4.84 15.83 -2.43
CA CYS A 48 5.18 14.46 -2.82
C CYS A 48 5.28 13.48 -1.64
N MET A 49 5.04 13.94 -0.41
CA MET A 49 5.11 13.15 0.82
C MET A 49 6.49 12.53 1.12
N LYS A 50 7.58 13.05 0.54
CA LYS A 50 8.94 12.68 0.93
C LYS A 50 9.11 12.95 2.43
N THR A 51 9.53 11.96 3.19
CA THR A 51 9.68 12.00 4.66
C THR A 51 10.77 12.96 5.11
N ASP A 52 10.77 13.28 6.41
CA ASP A 52 11.76 14.16 7.07
C ASP A 52 11.83 15.59 6.52
N MET A 53 10.72 16.08 5.98
CA MET A 53 10.60 17.41 5.41
C MET A 53 9.50 18.20 6.13
N SER A 54 9.80 19.45 6.53
CA SER A 54 8.78 20.36 7.06
C SER A 54 8.20 21.30 5.99
N THR A 55 8.85 21.37 4.83
CA THR A 55 8.50 22.24 3.72
C THR A 55 8.63 21.50 2.39
N LYS A 56 8.27 22.16 1.29
CA LYS A 56 8.44 21.61 -0.05
C LYS A 56 9.88 21.18 -0.30
N CYS A 57 10.10 19.92 -0.69
CA CYS A 57 11.43 19.39 -0.99
C CYS A 57 12.05 20.01 -2.24
N GLN A 58 13.34 19.81 -2.42
CA GLN A 58 14.10 20.40 -3.53
C GLN A 58 13.56 19.94 -4.90
N ASP A 59 13.25 18.64 -5.02
CA ASP A 59 12.71 18.08 -6.27
C ASP A 59 11.39 18.75 -6.65
N CYS A 60 10.47 18.90 -5.69
CA CYS A 60 9.19 19.57 -5.94
C CYS A 60 9.35 21.08 -6.24
N LYS A 61 10.39 21.73 -5.72
CA LYS A 61 10.71 23.13 -6.07
C LYS A 61 11.20 23.23 -7.52
N LEU A 62 12.01 22.27 -7.97
CA LEU A 62 12.47 22.21 -9.37
C LEU A 62 11.31 21.95 -10.33
N TRP A 63 10.49 20.94 -10.09
CA TRP A 63 9.28 20.64 -10.87
C TRP A 63 8.36 21.86 -10.99
N CYS A 64 8.17 22.58 -9.87
CA CYS A 64 7.34 23.77 -9.86
C CYS A 64 7.90 24.89 -10.76
N LYS A 65 9.23 25.04 -10.84
CA LYS A 65 9.87 26.01 -11.75
C LYS A 65 9.64 25.66 -13.22
N GLU A 66 9.51 24.38 -13.53
CA GLU A 66 9.19 23.88 -14.87
C GLU A 66 7.68 23.88 -15.19
N GLY A 67 6.86 24.47 -14.29
CA GLY A 67 5.42 24.51 -14.46
C GLY A 67 4.70 23.20 -14.11
N ILE A 68 5.41 22.20 -13.57
CA ILE A 68 4.84 20.91 -13.21
C ILE A 68 4.41 20.92 -11.75
N ARG A 69 3.11 20.69 -11.52
CA ARG A 69 2.57 20.51 -10.17
C ARG A 69 2.54 19.03 -9.81
N VAL A 70 3.25 18.68 -8.75
CA VAL A 70 3.19 17.36 -8.15
C VAL A 70 2.20 17.38 -6.99
N ASP A 71 1.24 16.48 -7.01
CA ASP A 71 0.35 16.19 -5.90
C ASP A 71 0.27 14.66 -5.74
N HIS A 72 1.07 14.13 -4.81
CA HIS A 72 1.23 12.71 -4.58
C HIS A 72 0.84 12.37 -3.15
N LYS A 73 0.16 11.25 -2.97
CA LYS A 73 -0.19 10.71 -1.65
C LYS A 73 0.46 9.35 -1.45
N ALA A 74 1.03 9.17 -0.28
CA ALA A 74 1.61 7.91 0.15
C ALA A 74 1.14 7.59 1.58
N ILE A 75 0.92 6.31 1.87
CA ILE A 75 0.46 5.86 3.19
C ILE A 75 1.65 5.39 4.02
N PHE A 76 2.59 4.71 3.40
CA PHE A 76 3.75 4.10 4.05
C PHE A 76 5.06 4.62 3.50
N THR A 77 6.09 4.57 4.33
CA THR A 77 7.48 4.77 3.89
C THR A 77 7.94 3.56 3.08
N TYR A 78 8.86 3.78 2.14
CA TYR A 78 9.43 2.68 1.36
C TYR A 78 10.65 2.09 2.09
N ASN A 79 10.39 1.50 3.28
CA ASN A 79 11.39 0.84 4.11
C ASN A 79 11.71 -0.59 3.61
N GLN A 80 12.56 -1.33 4.33
CA GLN A 80 12.96 -2.68 3.92
C GLN A 80 11.77 -3.63 3.83
N ALA A 81 10.85 -3.59 4.81
CA ALA A 81 9.65 -4.43 4.78
C ALA A 81 8.79 -4.20 3.53
N MET A 82 8.66 -2.94 3.10
CA MET A 82 7.93 -2.58 1.88
C MET A 82 8.64 -3.06 0.61
N LYS A 83 9.99 -3.01 0.58
CA LYS A 83 10.78 -3.56 -0.52
C LYS A 83 10.59 -5.07 -0.65
N ASP A 84 10.68 -5.79 0.46
CA ASP A 84 10.53 -7.25 0.51
C ASP A 84 9.11 -7.67 0.11
N PHE A 85 8.10 -6.94 0.59
CA PHE A 85 6.72 -7.14 0.17
C PHE A 85 6.55 -7.00 -1.34
N PHE A 86 7.01 -5.90 -1.92
CA PHE A 86 6.87 -5.67 -3.36
C PHE A 86 7.73 -6.62 -4.20
N SER A 87 8.87 -7.08 -3.69
CA SER A 87 9.67 -8.10 -4.35
C SER A 87 8.87 -9.38 -4.52
N ARG A 88 8.32 -9.92 -3.44
CA ARG A 88 7.48 -11.12 -3.47
C ARG A 88 6.23 -10.93 -4.33
N TYR A 89 5.51 -9.82 -4.14
CA TYR A 89 4.29 -9.54 -4.87
C TYR A 89 4.50 -9.40 -6.39
N LYS A 90 5.63 -8.80 -6.81
CA LYS A 90 5.91 -8.52 -8.22
C LYS A 90 6.65 -9.67 -8.94
N PHE A 91 7.52 -10.39 -8.24
CA PHE A 91 8.46 -11.30 -8.88
C PHE A 91 8.26 -12.76 -8.48
N ASP A 92 7.79 -13.04 -7.27
CA ASP A 92 7.51 -14.40 -6.84
C ASP A 92 6.05 -14.83 -7.15
N GLY A 93 5.25 -13.93 -7.70
CA GLY A 93 3.87 -14.21 -8.10
C GLY A 93 2.91 -14.43 -6.92
N ASP A 94 3.26 -13.96 -5.72
CA ASP A 94 2.43 -14.14 -4.51
C ASP A 94 1.21 -13.19 -4.53
N PHE A 95 0.25 -13.53 -5.38
CA PHE A 95 -0.95 -12.72 -5.61
C PHE A 95 -1.81 -12.50 -4.35
N LEU A 96 -1.76 -13.43 -3.38
CA LEU A 96 -2.51 -13.29 -2.13
C LEU A 96 -2.04 -12.11 -1.29
N LEU A 97 -0.81 -11.65 -1.46
CA LEU A 97 -0.28 -10.48 -0.77
C LEU A 97 -1.07 -9.20 -1.05
N ARG A 98 -1.81 -9.12 -2.14
CA ARG A 98 -2.72 -7.99 -2.41
C ARG A 98 -3.64 -7.67 -1.24
N LYS A 99 -4.11 -8.70 -0.53
CA LYS A 99 -5.03 -8.58 0.61
C LYS A 99 -4.44 -7.83 1.81
N VAL A 100 -3.11 -7.77 1.91
CA VAL A 100 -2.41 -7.10 3.01
C VAL A 100 -2.75 -5.61 3.07
N PHE A 101 -2.77 -4.94 1.92
CA PHE A 101 -3.00 -3.50 1.85
C PHE A 101 -4.35 -3.10 1.27
N ALA A 102 -5.16 -4.03 0.79
CA ALA A 102 -6.43 -3.73 0.14
C ALA A 102 -7.36 -2.89 1.03
N SER A 103 -7.52 -3.26 2.30
CA SER A 103 -8.39 -2.52 3.23
C SER A 103 -7.86 -1.11 3.52
N VAL A 104 -6.55 -0.96 3.71
CA VAL A 104 -5.91 0.33 3.98
C VAL A 104 -6.05 1.25 2.76
N LEU A 105 -5.85 0.70 1.57
CA LEU A 105 -5.99 1.44 0.32
C LEU A 105 -7.45 1.83 0.07
N ALA A 106 -8.40 0.92 0.32
CA ALA A 106 -9.82 1.20 0.19
C ALA A 106 -10.27 2.36 1.10
N GLU A 107 -9.81 2.39 2.35
CA GLU A 107 -10.10 3.50 3.27
C GLU A 107 -9.53 4.84 2.77
N GLU A 108 -8.31 4.83 2.23
CA GLU A 108 -7.71 6.03 1.67
C GLU A 108 -8.46 6.52 0.43
N LEU A 109 -8.83 5.61 -0.47
CA LEU A 109 -9.55 5.93 -1.71
C LEU A 109 -10.95 6.52 -1.46
N LYS A 110 -11.61 6.18 -0.34
CA LYS A 110 -12.90 6.78 0.03
C LYS A 110 -12.85 8.30 0.16
N LYS A 111 -11.70 8.88 0.44
CA LYS A 111 -11.48 10.33 0.53
C LYS A 111 -11.60 11.03 -0.83
N TYR A 112 -11.47 10.28 -1.92
CA TYR A 112 -11.45 10.78 -3.29
C TYR A 112 -12.75 10.46 -4.04
N ARG A 113 -13.90 10.51 -3.35
CA ARG A 113 -15.21 10.34 -3.98
C ARG A 113 -15.42 11.40 -5.05
N GLY A 114 -15.86 10.98 -6.23
CA GLY A 114 -16.06 11.88 -7.38
C GLY A 114 -14.85 12.01 -8.31
N TYR A 115 -13.71 11.40 -7.95
CA TYR A 115 -12.56 11.26 -8.84
C TYR A 115 -12.68 9.99 -9.67
N GLN A 116 -12.21 10.05 -10.90
CA GLN A 116 -12.00 8.88 -11.72
C GLN A 116 -10.60 8.34 -11.46
N PHE A 117 -10.52 7.06 -11.04
CA PHE A 117 -9.24 6.40 -10.86
C PHE A 117 -8.76 5.81 -12.18
N VAL A 118 -7.52 6.10 -12.52
CA VAL A 118 -6.84 5.53 -13.68
C VAL A 118 -5.68 4.69 -13.19
N LEU A 119 -5.74 3.39 -13.44
CA LEU A 119 -4.67 2.46 -13.06
C LEU A 119 -3.56 2.53 -14.09
N ILE A 120 -2.30 2.58 -13.60
CA ILE A 120 -1.14 2.54 -14.49
C ILE A 120 -1.01 1.13 -15.06
N PRO A 121 -1.11 0.94 -16.40
CA PRO A 121 -1.03 -0.38 -17.00
C PRO A 121 0.40 -0.91 -16.98
N LEU A 122 0.52 -2.24 -17.06
CA LEU A 122 1.80 -2.89 -17.37
C LEU A 122 2.01 -2.97 -18.88
N SER A 123 3.27 -3.06 -19.31
CA SER A 123 3.56 -3.47 -20.69
C SER A 123 3.12 -4.93 -20.90
N PRO A 124 2.77 -5.32 -22.14
CA PRO A 124 2.38 -6.71 -22.44
C PRO A 124 3.42 -7.74 -21.99
N GLU A 125 4.71 -7.45 -22.18
CA GLU A 125 5.81 -8.33 -21.78
C GLU A 125 5.82 -8.55 -20.26
N ARG A 126 5.67 -7.47 -19.49
CA ARG A 126 5.62 -7.55 -18.04
C ARG A 126 4.36 -8.24 -17.51
N LEU A 127 3.25 -8.10 -18.22
CA LEU A 127 2.02 -8.80 -17.87
C LEU A 127 2.17 -10.32 -18.09
N LEU A 128 2.82 -10.73 -19.18
CA LEU A 128 3.13 -12.14 -19.43
C LEU A 128 4.12 -12.70 -18.39
N GLU A 129 5.15 -11.95 -18.03
CA GLU A 129 6.14 -12.35 -17.02
C GLU A 129 5.52 -12.53 -15.63
N ARG A 130 4.63 -11.62 -15.23
CA ARG A 130 4.06 -11.57 -13.87
C ARG A 130 2.75 -12.31 -13.71
N GLY A 131 2.01 -12.52 -14.81
CA GLY A 131 0.70 -13.14 -14.82
C GLY A 131 -0.46 -12.26 -14.36
N PHE A 132 -0.19 -11.07 -13.79
CA PHE A 132 -1.22 -10.13 -13.30
C PHE A 132 -0.70 -8.69 -13.24
N ASN A 133 -1.63 -7.74 -13.24
CA ASN A 133 -1.34 -6.33 -12.96
C ASN A 133 -1.41 -6.08 -11.44
N GLN A 134 -0.29 -5.68 -10.83
CA GLN A 134 -0.20 -5.46 -9.39
C GLN A 134 -1.12 -4.34 -8.90
N VAL A 135 -1.33 -3.31 -9.72
CA VAL A 135 -2.17 -2.17 -9.33
C VAL A 135 -3.64 -2.57 -9.32
N GLU A 136 -4.09 -3.32 -10.32
CA GLU A 136 -5.44 -3.88 -10.36
C GLU A 136 -5.70 -4.77 -9.15
N GLY A 137 -4.79 -5.71 -8.86
CA GLY A 137 -4.92 -6.61 -7.73
C GLY A 137 -5.00 -5.92 -6.36
N LEU A 138 -4.52 -4.68 -6.23
CA LEU A 138 -4.61 -3.91 -4.99
C LEU A 138 -5.94 -3.15 -4.84
N VAL A 139 -6.69 -2.91 -5.93
CA VAL A 139 -7.94 -2.13 -5.91
C VAL A 139 -9.18 -2.99 -6.14
N GLU A 140 -9.03 -4.27 -6.44
CA GLU A 140 -10.10 -5.28 -6.46
C GLU A 140 -10.57 -5.63 -5.04
#